data_66bec69e0418e34e10b429cb1160dd77
#
_entry.id   66bec69e0418e34e10b429cb1160dd77
#
_cell.length_a   1.000
_cell.length_b   1.000
_cell.length_c   1.000
_cell.angle_alpha   90.00
_cell.angle_beta   90.00
_cell.angle_gamma   90.00
#
_symmetry.space_group_name_H-M   'P 1'
#
loop_
_entity.id
_entity.type
_entity.pdbx_description
1 polymer ?
#
loop_
_entity_poly.entity_id
_entity_poly.type
_entity_poly.pdbx_seq_one_letter_code
_entity_poly.pdbx_strand_id
1 'polypeptide(L)'
;NFYADYSGCGHWRMIWPELLLNCYGKANIQGGTVMIGDRNFYKGLKTIRIQRQATESQLNYIKWLKTVQEECGFKIIYEIDDLIFKEDIPFYNKFRFAFEDPSIRQTSMEIMQICDEITVTNNFMKEYYIEKTGNKNVTVIPNFIPKFWMDRYYDLNQIKENYQRHKSKPRVVYCGSGAHFDIENNVKQKDDFFHVNDVIRKTVDKFQWVFVGGFPLCLRDLVQQKKIEYHEWNNLVDYPKA
;
A
#
# COMPACT_ATOMS: atom_id res chain seq x y z
N ASN A 1 -6.19 -15.46 4.91
CA ASN A 1 -5.88 -14.24 4.17
C ASN A 1 -5.37 -14.56 2.77
N PHE A 2 -5.92 -13.90 1.73
CA PHE A 2 -5.40 -13.95 0.37
C PHE A 2 -4.72 -12.62 0.05
N TYR A 3 -3.41 -12.65 -0.11
CA TYR A 3 -2.62 -11.47 -0.45
C TYR A 3 -2.69 -11.18 -1.95
N ALA A 4 -2.70 -9.90 -2.31
CA ALA A 4 -2.48 -9.50 -3.71
C ALA A 4 -1.01 -9.64 -4.10
N ASP A 5 -0.11 -9.35 -3.16
CA ASP A 5 1.33 -9.34 -3.37
C ASP A 5 2.10 -9.45 -2.05
N TYR A 6 3.41 -9.61 -2.17
CA TYR A 6 4.37 -9.54 -1.05
C TYR A 6 5.15 -8.21 -1.04
N SER A 7 4.59 -7.15 -1.65
CA SER A 7 5.16 -5.81 -1.65
C SER A 7 4.62 -4.94 -0.50
N GLY A 8 4.78 -3.62 -0.61
CA GLY A 8 4.39 -2.67 0.42
C GLY A 8 2.98 -2.86 0.95
N CYS A 9 1.97 -2.81 0.07
CA CYS A 9 0.56 -2.93 0.48
C CYS A 9 0.25 -4.29 1.09
N GLY A 10 0.82 -5.39 0.55
CA GLY A 10 0.67 -6.73 1.12
C GLY A 10 1.19 -6.79 2.55
N HIS A 11 2.37 -6.21 2.82
CA HIS A 11 2.93 -6.16 4.17
C HIS A 11 2.11 -5.28 5.11
N TRP A 12 1.81 -4.03 4.72
CA TRP A 12 1.09 -3.09 5.58
C TRP A 12 -0.31 -3.54 5.92
N ARG A 13 -1.02 -4.11 4.96
CA ARG A 13 -2.43 -4.41 5.09
C ARG A 13 -2.73 -5.82 5.56
N MET A 14 -1.86 -6.79 5.25
CA MET A 14 -2.13 -8.21 5.45
C MET A 14 -1.07 -8.89 6.33
N ILE A 15 0.20 -8.89 5.89
CA ILE A 15 1.25 -9.74 6.49
C ILE A 15 1.63 -9.30 7.90
N TRP A 16 1.92 -8.00 8.12
CA TRP A 16 2.29 -7.52 9.44
C TRP A 16 1.15 -7.58 10.46
N PRO A 17 -0.10 -7.18 10.13
CA PRO A 17 -1.22 -7.42 11.03
C PRO A 17 -1.39 -8.90 11.39
N GLU A 18 -1.28 -9.82 10.41
CA GLU A 18 -1.34 -11.26 10.63
C GLU A 18 -0.24 -11.72 11.58
N LEU A 19 1.02 -11.39 11.27
CA LEU A 19 2.17 -11.76 12.08
C LEU A 19 2.01 -11.30 13.54
N LEU A 20 1.65 -10.02 13.74
CA LEU A 20 1.52 -9.46 15.08
C LEU A 20 0.36 -10.07 15.85
N LEU A 21 -0.81 -10.26 15.23
CA LEU A 21 -1.95 -10.88 15.87
C LEU A 21 -1.66 -12.32 16.28
N ASN A 22 -0.97 -13.08 15.44
CA ASN A 22 -0.51 -14.44 15.75
C ASN A 22 0.54 -14.44 16.88
N CYS A 23 1.55 -13.58 16.82
CA CYS A 23 2.60 -13.48 17.84
C CYS A 23 2.05 -13.09 19.22
N TYR A 24 1.02 -12.26 19.25
CA TYR A 24 0.38 -11.88 20.51
C TYR A 24 -0.76 -12.84 20.95
N GLY A 25 -0.95 -13.95 20.25
CA GLY A 25 -2.00 -14.92 20.55
C GLY A 25 -3.43 -14.36 20.48
N LYS A 26 -3.63 -13.29 19.68
CA LYS A 26 -4.94 -12.64 19.51
C LYS A 26 -5.78 -13.27 18.42
N ALA A 27 -5.14 -13.94 17.48
CA ALA A 27 -5.80 -14.66 16.40
C ALA A 27 -4.92 -15.84 15.96
N ASN A 28 -5.49 -16.74 15.18
CA ASN A 28 -4.78 -17.77 14.42
C ASN A 28 -5.08 -17.50 12.94
N ILE A 29 -4.15 -16.83 12.28
CA ILE A 29 -4.31 -16.39 10.89
C ILE A 29 -3.28 -17.08 10.02
N GLN A 30 -3.72 -17.57 8.87
CA GLN A 30 -2.86 -18.09 7.81
C GLN A 30 -3.09 -17.28 6.55
N GLY A 31 -2.02 -16.97 5.83
CA GLY A 31 -2.11 -16.18 4.62
C GLY A 31 -1.17 -16.65 3.52
N GLY A 32 -1.50 -16.26 2.30
CA GLY A 32 -0.74 -16.58 1.10
C GLY A 32 -1.41 -16.03 -0.15
N THR A 33 -0.84 -16.36 -1.30
CA THR A 33 -1.33 -15.96 -2.63
C THR A 33 -2.06 -17.09 -3.37
N VAL A 34 -2.17 -18.26 -2.75
CA VAL A 34 -2.76 -19.46 -3.38
C VAL A 34 -4.25 -19.58 -3.06
N MET A 35 -5.08 -19.72 -4.08
CA MET A 35 -6.50 -20.02 -3.96
C MET A 35 -6.70 -21.51 -3.71
N ILE A 36 -7.36 -21.87 -2.60
CA ILE A 36 -7.53 -23.26 -2.17
C ILE A 36 -8.92 -23.75 -2.56
N GLY A 37 -9.00 -24.74 -3.44
CA GLY A 37 -10.26 -25.31 -3.95
C GLY A 37 -10.89 -26.42 -3.09
N ASP A 38 -10.34 -26.73 -1.92
CA ASP A 38 -10.89 -27.74 -1.02
C ASP A 38 -11.84 -27.12 0.01
N ARG A 39 -13.13 -27.47 -0.04
CA ARG A 39 -14.15 -26.99 0.92
C ARG A 39 -13.82 -27.32 2.37
N ASN A 40 -13.16 -28.47 2.63
CA ASN A 40 -12.83 -28.86 4.00
C ASN A 40 -11.82 -27.90 4.67
N PHE A 41 -10.97 -27.24 3.87
CA PHE A 41 -10.05 -26.23 4.37
C PHE A 41 -10.76 -25.09 5.09
N TYR A 42 -11.98 -24.77 4.70
CA TYR A 42 -12.74 -23.61 5.20
C TYR A 42 -13.56 -23.89 6.47
N LYS A 43 -13.67 -25.16 6.87
CA LYS A 43 -14.39 -25.54 8.09
C LYS A 43 -13.74 -24.94 9.32
N GLY A 44 -14.54 -24.25 10.13
CA GLY A 44 -14.08 -23.61 11.36
C GLY A 44 -13.42 -22.25 11.20
N LEU A 45 -13.18 -21.78 9.95
CA LEU A 45 -12.72 -20.41 9.74
C LEU A 45 -13.84 -19.43 10.12
N LYS A 46 -13.46 -18.25 10.62
CA LYS A 46 -14.40 -17.17 10.96
C LYS A 46 -14.42 -16.09 9.88
N THR A 47 -13.30 -15.87 9.21
CA THR A 47 -13.14 -14.79 8.24
C THR A 47 -12.16 -15.19 7.16
N ILE A 48 -12.48 -14.85 5.93
CA ILE A 48 -11.56 -14.87 4.79
C ILE A 48 -11.38 -13.42 4.35
N ARG A 49 -10.15 -12.91 4.42
CA ARG A 49 -9.81 -11.57 3.96
C ARG A 49 -9.06 -11.68 2.64
N ILE A 50 -9.51 -10.95 1.63
CA ILE A 50 -8.97 -10.96 0.28
C ILE A 50 -8.52 -9.56 -0.09
N GLN A 51 -7.27 -9.42 -0.56
CA GLN A 51 -6.67 -8.13 -0.87
C GLN A 51 -6.68 -7.88 -2.37
N ARG A 52 -7.33 -6.79 -2.81
CA ARG A 52 -7.28 -6.24 -4.19
C ARG A 52 -7.40 -7.28 -5.31
N GLN A 53 -8.18 -8.32 -5.13
CA GLN A 53 -8.44 -9.29 -6.18
C GLN A 53 -9.27 -8.64 -7.29
N ALA A 54 -8.89 -8.85 -8.57
CA ALA A 54 -9.43 -8.07 -9.68
C ALA A 54 -9.54 -8.85 -11.00
N THR A 55 -9.13 -10.13 -11.04
CA THR A 55 -9.20 -10.93 -12.26
C THR A 55 -10.47 -11.77 -12.31
N GLU A 56 -10.89 -12.15 -13.52
CA GLU A 56 -12.06 -12.99 -13.72
C GLU A 56 -11.94 -14.36 -13.00
N SER A 57 -10.75 -14.96 -13.00
CA SER A 57 -10.51 -16.20 -12.27
C SER A 57 -10.67 -16.02 -10.76
N GLN A 58 -10.27 -14.89 -10.23
CA GLN A 58 -10.47 -14.54 -8.82
C GLN A 58 -11.94 -14.26 -8.50
N LEU A 59 -12.67 -13.60 -9.37
CA LEU A 59 -14.12 -13.40 -9.23
C LEU A 59 -14.86 -14.77 -9.18
N ASN A 60 -14.53 -15.66 -10.11
CA ASN A 60 -15.13 -16.98 -10.15
C ASN A 60 -14.82 -17.79 -8.87
N TYR A 61 -13.59 -17.67 -8.37
CA TYR A 61 -13.21 -18.27 -7.11
C TYR A 61 -13.99 -17.68 -5.92
N ILE A 62 -14.19 -16.37 -5.87
CA ILE A 62 -14.93 -15.72 -4.79
C ILE A 62 -16.43 -16.07 -4.87
N LYS A 63 -17.00 -16.16 -6.08
CA LYS A 63 -18.36 -16.70 -6.27
C LYS A 63 -18.48 -18.13 -5.74
N TRP A 64 -17.49 -18.98 -6.00
CA TRP A 64 -17.44 -20.31 -5.41
C TRP A 64 -17.30 -20.26 -3.88
N LEU A 65 -16.45 -19.38 -3.33
CA LEU A 65 -16.33 -19.17 -1.87
C LEU A 65 -17.67 -18.78 -1.24
N LYS A 66 -18.54 -18.03 -1.91
CA LYS A 66 -19.88 -17.70 -1.41
C LYS A 66 -20.72 -18.97 -1.21
N THR A 67 -20.59 -19.97 -2.10
CA THR A 67 -21.30 -21.26 -1.91
C THR A 67 -20.71 -22.05 -0.74
N VAL A 68 -19.40 -21.95 -0.48
CA VAL A 68 -18.75 -22.58 0.68
C VAL A 68 -19.12 -21.85 1.98
N GLN A 69 -19.28 -20.55 1.91
CA GLN A 69 -19.70 -19.70 3.04
C GLN A 69 -21.06 -20.13 3.59
N GLU A 70 -22.03 -20.48 2.74
CA GLU A 70 -23.35 -20.96 3.15
C GLU A 70 -23.26 -22.22 4.03
N GLU A 71 -22.25 -23.06 3.77
CA GLU A 71 -22.03 -24.31 4.52
C GLU A 71 -21.18 -24.08 5.80
N CYS A 72 -20.18 -23.18 5.76
CA CYS A 72 -19.15 -23.03 6.77
C CYS A 72 -19.33 -21.82 7.69
N GLY A 73 -20.12 -20.83 7.29
CA GLY A 73 -20.50 -19.67 8.13
C GLY A 73 -19.43 -18.61 8.36
N PHE A 74 -18.35 -18.56 7.53
CA PHE A 74 -17.33 -17.51 7.62
C PHE A 74 -17.77 -16.21 6.91
N LYS A 75 -17.11 -15.09 7.22
CA LYS A 75 -17.26 -13.83 6.48
C LYS A 75 -16.20 -13.69 5.40
N ILE A 76 -16.56 -13.08 4.27
CA ILE A 76 -15.63 -12.68 3.20
C ILE A 76 -15.46 -11.17 3.25
N ILE A 77 -14.23 -10.71 3.49
CA ILE A 77 -13.87 -9.29 3.60
C ILE A 77 -12.94 -8.91 2.46
N TYR A 78 -13.28 -7.87 1.71
CA TYR A 78 -12.42 -7.30 0.68
C TYR A 78 -11.56 -6.19 1.28
N GLU A 79 -10.25 -6.27 1.06
CA GLU A 79 -9.29 -5.29 1.54
C GLU A 79 -8.76 -4.42 0.41
N ILE A 80 -8.83 -3.09 0.58
CA ILE A 80 -8.34 -2.12 -0.40
C ILE A 80 -7.79 -0.87 0.27
N ASP A 81 -6.62 -0.41 -0.19
CA ASP A 81 -5.94 0.80 0.28
C ASP A 81 -5.75 1.86 -0.83
N ASP A 82 -6.22 1.58 -2.06
CA ASP A 82 -6.12 2.46 -3.23
C ASP A 82 -7.51 2.86 -3.78
N LEU A 83 -7.58 3.96 -4.53
CA LEU A 83 -8.80 4.43 -5.24
C LEU A 83 -8.82 3.88 -6.68
N ILE A 84 -9.17 2.61 -6.85
CA ILE A 84 -9.05 1.92 -8.14
C ILE A 84 -10.12 2.28 -9.18
N PHE A 85 -11.24 2.91 -8.77
CA PHE A 85 -12.30 3.34 -9.69
C PHE A 85 -12.19 4.81 -10.08
N LYS A 86 -11.15 5.51 -9.59
CA LYS A 86 -10.93 6.89 -9.95
C LYS A 86 -10.57 7.01 -11.43
N GLU A 87 -11.34 7.82 -12.18
CA GLU A 87 -11.15 7.97 -13.62
C GLU A 87 -9.86 8.70 -13.98
N ASP A 88 -9.36 9.50 -13.04
CA ASP A 88 -8.21 10.35 -13.20
C ASP A 88 -6.94 9.81 -12.51
N ILE A 89 -6.69 8.50 -12.57
CA ILE A 89 -5.38 7.96 -12.13
C ILE A 89 -4.28 8.72 -12.88
N PRO A 90 -3.31 9.33 -12.16
CA PRO A 90 -2.31 10.15 -12.77
C PRO A 90 -1.56 9.43 -13.90
N PHE A 91 -1.35 10.14 -15.00
CA PHE A 91 -0.77 9.56 -16.21
C PHE A 91 0.65 9.01 -16.00
N TYR A 92 1.42 9.60 -15.09
CA TYR A 92 2.76 9.16 -14.71
C TYR A 92 2.78 7.91 -13.82
N ASN A 93 1.63 7.53 -13.24
CA ASN A 93 1.57 6.34 -12.38
C ASN A 93 1.74 5.08 -13.23
N LYS A 94 2.87 4.38 -13.06
CA LYS A 94 3.21 3.17 -13.82
C LYS A 94 2.23 2.01 -13.63
N PHE A 95 1.39 2.05 -12.58
CA PHE A 95 0.35 1.05 -12.33
C PHE A 95 -0.99 1.41 -12.98
N ARG A 96 -1.10 2.57 -13.61
CA ARG A 96 -2.31 3.05 -14.28
C ARG A 96 -2.91 2.01 -15.23
N PHE A 97 -2.07 1.38 -16.05
CA PHE A 97 -2.51 0.40 -17.05
C PHE A 97 -3.29 -0.78 -16.44
N ALA A 98 -2.95 -1.20 -15.22
CA ALA A 98 -3.66 -2.27 -14.53
C ALA A 98 -5.10 -1.89 -14.16
N PHE A 99 -5.40 -0.60 -14.00
CA PHE A 99 -6.72 -0.10 -13.59
C PHE A 99 -7.47 0.64 -14.69
N GLU A 100 -6.86 0.87 -15.83
CA GLU A 100 -7.53 1.43 -17.02
C GLU A 100 -8.32 0.38 -17.80
N ASP A 101 -8.01 -0.90 -17.64
CA ASP A 101 -8.77 -1.97 -18.24
C ASP A 101 -10.19 -2.03 -17.62
N PRO A 102 -11.23 -1.77 -18.43
CA PRO A 102 -12.61 -1.80 -17.94
C PRO A 102 -13.01 -3.14 -17.32
N SER A 103 -12.42 -4.24 -17.81
CA SER A 103 -12.71 -5.59 -17.28
C SER A 103 -12.20 -5.76 -15.85
N ILE A 104 -11.01 -5.23 -15.54
CA ILE A 104 -10.44 -5.25 -14.19
C ILE A 104 -11.30 -4.43 -13.23
N ARG A 105 -11.74 -3.23 -13.65
CA ARG A 105 -12.63 -2.39 -12.84
C ARG A 105 -13.97 -3.06 -12.59
N GLN A 106 -14.57 -3.61 -13.63
CA GLN A 106 -15.85 -4.31 -13.53
C GLN A 106 -15.73 -5.52 -12.58
N THR A 107 -14.71 -6.33 -12.75
CA THR A 107 -14.45 -7.51 -11.92
C THR A 107 -14.22 -7.13 -10.45
N SER A 108 -13.40 -6.10 -10.19
CA SER A 108 -13.20 -5.60 -8.83
C SER A 108 -14.50 -5.11 -8.20
N MET A 109 -15.34 -4.41 -8.97
CA MET A 109 -16.65 -3.93 -8.53
C MET A 109 -17.54 -5.10 -8.12
N GLU A 110 -17.67 -6.11 -8.96
CA GLU A 110 -18.49 -7.31 -8.68
C GLU A 110 -17.99 -8.04 -7.42
N ILE A 111 -16.68 -8.20 -7.26
CA ILE A 111 -16.10 -8.81 -6.06
C ILE A 111 -16.47 -8.02 -4.80
N MET A 112 -16.31 -6.71 -4.81
CA MET A 112 -16.64 -5.85 -3.67
C MET A 112 -18.14 -5.90 -3.31
N GLN A 113 -19.00 -6.01 -4.31
CA GLN A 113 -20.46 -6.10 -4.13
C GLN A 113 -20.90 -7.41 -3.48
N ILE A 114 -20.24 -8.51 -3.80
CA ILE A 114 -20.58 -9.84 -3.25
C ILE A 114 -19.91 -10.14 -1.92
N CYS A 115 -18.88 -9.39 -1.53
CA CYS A 115 -18.23 -9.51 -0.22
C CYS A 115 -19.14 -8.99 0.91
N ASP A 116 -19.00 -9.57 2.09
CA ASP A 116 -19.83 -9.19 3.25
C ASP A 116 -19.38 -7.86 3.84
N GLU A 117 -18.11 -7.49 3.65
CA GLU A 117 -17.51 -6.27 4.18
C GLU A 117 -16.36 -5.81 3.29
N ILE A 118 -16.11 -4.49 3.27
CA ILE A 118 -14.93 -3.88 2.66
C ILE A 118 -14.11 -3.22 3.75
N THR A 119 -12.79 -3.39 3.78
CA THR A 119 -11.89 -2.67 4.67
C THR A 119 -11.03 -1.68 3.91
N VAL A 120 -10.92 -0.45 4.43
CA VAL A 120 -10.22 0.69 3.81
C VAL A 120 -9.36 1.43 4.84
N THR A 121 -8.53 2.39 4.40
CA THR A 121 -7.57 3.05 5.28
C THR A 121 -8.10 4.30 5.99
N ASN A 122 -9.12 4.97 5.46
CA ASN A 122 -9.63 6.23 6.01
C ASN A 122 -11.11 6.48 5.66
N ASN A 123 -11.70 7.49 6.28
CA ASN A 123 -13.12 7.82 6.09
C ASN A 123 -13.47 8.29 4.67
N PHE A 124 -12.55 8.99 4.00
CA PHE A 124 -12.77 9.39 2.61
C PHE A 124 -12.96 8.17 1.70
N MET A 125 -12.09 7.17 1.83
CA MET A 125 -12.22 5.90 1.10
C MET A 125 -13.48 5.13 1.49
N LYS A 126 -13.88 5.18 2.76
CA LYS A 126 -15.13 4.56 3.21
C LYS A 126 -16.33 5.14 2.45
N GLU A 127 -16.48 6.45 2.43
CA GLU A 127 -17.57 7.13 1.72
C GLU A 127 -17.51 6.84 0.22
N TYR A 128 -16.34 6.92 -0.37
CA TYR A 128 -16.09 6.61 -1.78
C TYR A 128 -16.53 5.19 -2.16
N TYR A 129 -16.12 4.17 -1.39
CA TYR A 129 -16.46 2.78 -1.72
C TYR A 129 -17.93 2.45 -1.42
N ILE A 130 -18.56 3.05 -0.41
CA ILE A 130 -20.01 2.95 -0.20
C ILE A 130 -20.75 3.48 -1.44
N GLU A 131 -20.38 4.66 -1.93
CA GLU A 131 -21.01 5.27 -3.11
C GLU A 131 -20.80 4.41 -4.37
N LYS A 132 -19.57 3.97 -4.62
CA LYS A 132 -19.22 3.25 -5.85
C LYS A 132 -19.78 1.83 -5.91
N THR A 133 -19.73 1.11 -4.80
CA THR A 133 -20.09 -0.32 -4.77
C THR A 133 -21.52 -0.59 -4.31
N GLY A 134 -22.14 0.35 -3.58
CA GLY A 134 -23.40 0.14 -2.88
C GLY A 134 -23.29 -0.75 -1.62
N ASN A 135 -22.10 -1.31 -1.33
CA ASN A 135 -21.88 -2.07 -0.11
C ASN A 135 -21.78 -1.11 1.09
N LYS A 136 -22.75 -1.19 2.01
CA LYS A 136 -22.80 -0.31 3.20
C LYS A 136 -21.88 -0.74 4.33
N ASN A 137 -21.38 -1.97 4.27
CA ASN A 137 -20.48 -2.53 5.30
C ASN A 137 -19.02 -2.19 4.94
N VAL A 138 -18.63 -0.93 5.14
CA VAL A 138 -17.26 -0.48 4.91
C VAL A 138 -16.63 -0.04 6.23
N THR A 139 -15.57 -0.74 6.64
CA THR A 139 -14.86 -0.49 7.91
C THR A 139 -13.51 0.16 7.65
N VAL A 140 -13.20 1.18 8.44
CA VAL A 140 -11.90 1.87 8.40
C VAL A 140 -10.91 1.14 9.29
N ILE A 141 -9.81 0.67 8.70
CA ILE A 141 -8.64 0.14 9.39
C ILE A 141 -7.43 0.95 8.93
N PRO A 142 -7.00 1.99 9.68
CA PRO A 142 -5.86 2.83 9.28
C PRO A 142 -4.56 2.04 9.15
N ASN A 143 -3.61 2.57 8.39
CA ASN A 143 -2.24 2.07 8.41
C ASN A 143 -1.55 2.49 9.71
N PHE A 144 -0.81 1.56 10.32
CA PHE A 144 -0.03 1.80 11.52
C PHE A 144 1.42 1.37 11.31
N ILE A 145 2.34 2.07 11.98
CA ILE A 145 3.72 1.64 12.03
C ILE A 145 3.79 0.36 12.88
N PRO A 146 4.40 -0.72 12.38
CA PRO A 146 4.54 -1.96 13.14
C PRO A 146 5.30 -1.74 14.44
N LYS A 147 4.79 -2.27 15.56
CA LYS A 147 5.44 -2.10 16.86
C LYS A 147 6.90 -2.57 16.86
N PHE A 148 7.22 -3.66 16.16
CA PHE A 148 8.61 -4.16 16.08
C PHE A 148 9.57 -3.18 15.40
N TRP A 149 9.09 -2.27 14.52
CA TRP A 149 9.92 -1.19 14.00
C TRP A 149 10.21 -0.18 15.09
N MET A 150 9.21 0.20 15.89
CA MET A 150 9.40 1.10 17.02
C MET A 150 10.37 0.51 18.03
N ASP A 151 10.16 -0.76 18.42
CA ASP A 151 11.02 -1.43 19.40
C ASP A 151 12.48 -1.58 18.93
N ARG A 152 12.69 -1.76 17.62
CA ARG A 152 14.02 -1.99 17.06
C ARG A 152 14.77 -0.72 16.67
N TYR A 153 14.07 0.29 16.18
CA TYR A 153 14.68 1.46 15.53
C TYR A 153 14.39 2.78 16.23
N TYR A 154 13.48 2.81 17.19
CA TYR A 154 13.15 4.02 17.93
C TYR A 154 14.04 4.15 19.17
N ASP A 155 15.24 4.67 18.98
CA ASP A 155 16.17 5.02 20.07
C ASP A 155 16.23 6.54 20.22
N LEU A 156 15.72 7.05 21.36
CA LEU A 156 15.70 8.49 21.64
C LEU A 156 17.09 9.12 21.70
N ASN A 157 18.11 8.38 22.12
CA ASN A 157 19.46 8.90 22.17
C ASN A 157 20.04 9.03 20.76
N GLN A 158 19.85 7.99 19.94
CA GLN A 158 20.26 8.02 18.53
C GLN A 158 19.53 9.12 17.74
N ILE A 159 18.24 9.33 18.01
CA ILE A 159 17.46 10.42 17.39
C ILE A 159 18.04 11.79 17.79
N LYS A 160 18.36 11.99 19.08
CA LYS A 160 18.98 13.23 19.57
C LYS A 160 20.38 13.47 18.96
N GLU A 161 21.20 12.44 18.88
CA GLU A 161 22.52 12.50 18.25
C GLU A 161 22.41 12.86 16.77
N ASN A 162 21.51 12.20 16.03
CA ASN A 162 21.24 12.51 14.63
C ASN A 162 20.74 13.94 14.45
N TYR A 163 19.82 14.40 15.30
CA TYR A 163 19.36 15.79 15.30
C TYR A 163 20.50 16.77 15.49
N GLN A 164 21.38 16.56 16.48
CA GLN A 164 22.53 17.44 16.72
C GLN A 164 23.51 17.43 15.54
N ARG A 165 23.77 16.25 14.96
CA ARG A 165 24.65 16.09 13.79
C ARG A 165 24.15 16.88 12.57
N HIS A 166 22.84 16.93 12.37
CA HIS A 166 22.21 17.56 11.21
C HIS A 166 21.57 18.93 11.52
N LYS A 167 21.84 19.51 12.68
CA LYS A 167 21.21 20.77 13.12
C LYS A 167 21.46 21.94 12.18
N SER A 168 22.66 22.02 11.61
CA SER A 168 23.03 23.10 10.67
C SER A 168 22.43 22.90 9.26
N LYS A 169 22.11 21.66 8.89
CA LYS A 169 21.50 21.30 7.61
C LYS A 169 20.48 20.18 7.84
N PRO A 170 19.23 20.51 8.20
CA PRO A 170 18.21 19.51 8.50
C PRO A 170 17.94 18.58 7.30
N ARG A 171 17.71 17.31 7.58
CA ARG A 171 17.36 16.31 6.57
C ARG A 171 15.86 16.32 6.30
N VAL A 172 15.49 16.36 5.02
CA VAL A 172 14.11 16.20 4.54
C VAL A 172 14.07 14.91 3.73
N VAL A 173 13.36 13.91 4.25
CA VAL A 173 13.35 12.56 3.66
C VAL A 173 12.03 12.34 2.94
N TYR A 174 12.11 11.85 1.71
CA TYR A 174 10.99 11.27 0.98
C TYR A 174 11.24 9.77 0.79
N CYS A 175 10.26 8.96 1.16
CA CYS A 175 10.27 7.52 0.99
C CYS A 175 9.10 7.12 0.10
N GLY A 176 9.37 6.59 -1.09
CA GLY A 176 8.29 6.23 -2.00
C GLY A 176 8.74 5.49 -3.26
N SER A 177 7.76 4.85 -3.89
CA SER A 177 7.96 4.11 -5.13
C SER A 177 7.90 5.03 -6.36
N GLY A 178 8.36 4.53 -7.51
CA GLY A 178 8.23 5.22 -8.80
C GLY A 178 6.79 5.40 -9.30
N ALA A 179 5.77 5.06 -8.50
CA ALA A 179 4.37 5.36 -8.82
C ALA A 179 4.02 6.86 -8.72
N HIS A 180 4.85 7.63 -8.02
CA HIS A 180 4.65 9.05 -7.73
C HIS A 180 5.46 9.98 -8.63
N PHE A 181 6.24 9.42 -9.55
CA PHE A 181 7.15 10.18 -10.40
C PHE A 181 6.93 9.89 -11.88
N ASP A 182 7.16 10.89 -12.71
CA ASP A 182 7.36 10.69 -14.14
C ASP A 182 8.76 10.07 -14.37
N ILE A 183 8.80 8.77 -14.63
CA ILE A 183 10.04 8.02 -14.89
C ILE A 183 10.48 8.08 -16.36
N GLU A 184 9.61 8.54 -17.26
CA GLU A 184 9.89 8.61 -18.71
C GLU A 184 10.42 9.99 -19.14
N ASN A 185 10.59 10.92 -18.19
CA ASN A 185 11.00 12.29 -18.44
C ASN A 185 10.07 13.03 -19.43
N ASN A 186 8.79 12.75 -19.35
CA ASN A 186 7.79 13.43 -20.15
C ASN A 186 7.46 14.78 -19.50
N VAL A 187 8.17 15.83 -19.91
CA VAL A 187 8.10 17.20 -19.36
C VAL A 187 6.67 17.76 -19.32
N LYS A 188 5.75 17.17 -20.07
CA LYS A 188 4.34 17.57 -20.09
C LYS A 188 3.52 16.97 -18.94
N GLN A 189 4.06 15.99 -18.22
CA GLN A 189 3.35 15.33 -17.13
C GLN A 189 3.74 15.93 -15.79
N LYS A 190 2.73 16.44 -15.10
CA LYS A 190 2.87 16.98 -13.75
C LYS A 190 2.79 15.83 -12.77
N ASP A 191 3.93 15.28 -12.36
CA ASP A 191 4.00 14.30 -11.27
C ASP A 191 3.76 14.96 -9.90
N ASP A 192 3.77 14.15 -8.82
CA ASP A 192 3.55 14.65 -7.47
C ASP A 192 4.61 15.68 -7.04
N PHE A 193 5.78 15.69 -7.68
CA PHE A 193 6.87 16.61 -7.40
C PHE A 193 6.92 17.85 -8.30
N PHE A 194 6.04 17.96 -9.27
CA PHE A 194 6.02 19.08 -10.20
C PHE A 194 6.04 20.44 -9.50
N HIS A 195 5.20 20.61 -8.46
CA HIS A 195 5.14 21.86 -7.69
C HIS A 195 6.21 21.99 -6.61
N VAL A 196 6.85 20.89 -6.23
CA VAL A 196 7.89 20.84 -5.18
C VAL A 196 9.29 20.94 -5.75
N ASN A 197 9.49 20.62 -7.04
CA ASN A 197 10.79 20.64 -7.71
C ASN A 197 11.55 21.97 -7.52
N ASP A 198 10.89 23.10 -7.73
CA ASP A 198 11.51 24.41 -7.56
C ASP A 198 11.90 24.71 -6.11
N VAL A 199 11.08 24.24 -5.16
CA VAL A 199 11.38 24.37 -3.74
C VAL A 199 12.63 23.56 -3.39
N ILE A 200 12.72 22.31 -3.86
CA ILE A 200 13.89 21.46 -3.67
C ILE A 200 15.13 22.14 -4.22
N ARG A 201 15.11 22.61 -5.48
CA ARG A 201 16.23 23.26 -6.13
C ARG A 201 16.72 24.52 -5.40
N LYS A 202 15.79 25.33 -4.89
CA LYS A 202 16.10 26.57 -4.14
C LYS A 202 16.59 26.31 -2.72
N THR A 203 16.44 25.09 -2.21
CA THR A 203 16.69 24.77 -0.80
C THR A 203 17.74 23.68 -0.59
N VAL A 204 18.36 23.14 -1.64
CA VAL A 204 19.41 22.11 -1.52
C VAL A 204 20.62 22.54 -0.69
N ASP A 205 20.88 23.85 -0.59
CA ASP A 205 21.96 24.36 0.25
C ASP A 205 21.55 24.52 1.71
N LYS A 206 20.24 24.62 1.99
CA LYS A 206 19.66 24.78 3.34
C LYS A 206 19.27 23.44 3.97
N PHE A 207 18.80 22.50 3.17
CA PHE A 207 18.33 21.18 3.60
C PHE A 207 19.09 20.08 2.89
N GLN A 208 19.37 19.00 3.61
CA GLN A 208 19.80 17.76 2.99
C GLN A 208 18.55 16.97 2.55
N TRP A 209 18.23 17.09 1.26
CA TRP A 209 17.18 16.29 0.66
C TRP A 209 17.64 14.85 0.48
N VAL A 210 16.79 13.90 0.90
CA VAL A 210 17.06 12.46 0.85
C VAL A 210 15.89 11.76 0.18
N PHE A 211 16.15 10.97 -0.83
CA PHE A 211 15.14 10.13 -1.49
C PHE A 211 15.48 8.67 -1.27
N VAL A 212 14.47 7.89 -0.85
CA VAL A 212 14.58 6.44 -0.63
C VAL A 212 13.58 5.73 -1.52
N GLY A 213 14.05 4.77 -2.32
CA GLY A 213 13.25 3.97 -3.24
C GLY A 213 13.11 4.55 -4.64
N GLY A 214 12.92 5.83 -4.79
CA GLY A 214 12.87 6.51 -6.08
C GLY A 214 13.03 8.01 -5.93
N PHE A 215 13.32 8.69 -7.05
CA PHE A 215 13.34 10.16 -7.13
C PHE A 215 12.83 10.63 -8.50
N PRO A 216 12.25 11.85 -8.60
CA PRO A 216 11.79 12.41 -9.87
C PRO A 216 12.94 12.65 -10.82
N LEU A 217 12.79 12.30 -12.10
CA LEU A 217 13.87 12.48 -13.11
C LEU A 217 14.30 13.94 -13.28
N CYS A 218 13.40 14.88 -13.04
CA CYS A 218 13.73 16.31 -13.06
C CYS A 218 14.79 16.73 -12.03
N LEU A 219 15.09 15.90 -11.01
CA LEU A 219 16.13 16.13 -10.00
C LEU A 219 17.43 15.36 -10.25
N ARG A 220 17.54 14.61 -11.36
CA ARG A 220 18.70 13.74 -11.68
C ARG A 220 20.03 14.50 -11.60
N ASP A 221 20.08 15.72 -12.11
CA ASP A 221 21.25 16.57 -12.08
C ASP A 221 21.73 16.85 -10.65
N LEU A 222 20.81 17.11 -9.71
CA LEU A 222 21.14 17.35 -8.31
C LEU A 222 21.61 16.08 -7.59
N VAL A 223 21.07 14.93 -7.95
CA VAL A 223 21.55 13.63 -7.44
C VAL A 223 22.97 13.34 -7.96
N GLN A 224 23.22 13.55 -9.26
CA GLN A 224 24.56 13.39 -9.86
C GLN A 224 25.61 14.35 -9.25
N GLN A 225 25.20 15.57 -8.91
CA GLN A 225 26.04 16.56 -8.22
C GLN A 225 26.20 16.29 -6.71
N LYS A 226 25.60 15.20 -6.18
CA LYS A 226 25.57 14.86 -4.75
C LYS A 226 24.96 15.96 -3.85
N LYS A 227 24.12 16.81 -4.41
CA LYS A 227 23.34 17.80 -3.65
C LYS A 227 22.09 17.18 -3.02
N ILE A 228 21.60 16.10 -3.58
CA ILE A 228 20.52 15.26 -3.07
C ILE A 228 21.11 13.88 -2.80
N GLU A 229 20.82 13.34 -1.63
CA GLU A 229 21.15 11.96 -1.23
C GLU A 229 20.08 11.01 -1.77
N TYR A 230 20.50 9.90 -2.39
CA TYR A 230 19.59 8.89 -2.91
C TYR A 230 19.99 7.51 -2.42
N HIS A 231 19.01 6.77 -1.94
CA HIS A 231 19.11 5.36 -1.56
C HIS A 231 18.15 4.53 -2.37
N GLU A 232 18.62 3.41 -2.86
CA GLU A 232 17.76 2.43 -3.52
C GLU A 232 16.72 1.86 -2.56
N TRP A 233 15.74 1.17 -3.12
CA TRP A 233 14.70 0.52 -2.35
C TRP A 233 15.29 -0.60 -1.48
N ASN A 234 15.11 -0.50 -0.19
CA ASN A 234 15.45 -1.55 0.76
C ASN A 234 14.31 -2.57 0.91
N ASN A 235 14.63 -3.76 1.45
CA ASN A 235 13.58 -4.66 1.86
C ASN A 235 12.72 -4.01 2.96
N LEU A 236 11.45 -4.43 3.04
CA LEU A 236 10.48 -3.80 3.95
C LEU A 236 10.82 -3.96 5.44
N VAL A 237 11.60 -4.97 5.82
CA VAL A 237 12.01 -5.19 7.22
C VAL A 237 13.07 -4.19 7.64
N ASP A 238 13.98 -3.84 6.72
CA ASP A 238 15.10 -2.93 6.96
C ASP A 238 14.82 -1.48 6.52
N TYR A 239 13.65 -1.22 5.95
CA TYR A 239 13.26 0.10 5.45
C TYR A 239 13.43 1.25 6.45
N PRO A 240 13.16 1.09 7.76
CA PRO A 240 13.40 2.15 8.74
C PRO A 240 14.87 2.51 8.98
N LYS A 241 15.82 1.74 8.41
CA LYS A 241 17.25 2.04 8.52
C LYS A 241 17.74 3.05 7.47
N ALA A 242 16.97 3.32 6.43
CA ALA A 242 17.34 4.14 5.27
C ALA A 242 17.45 5.67 5.57
#